data_4857cea7d9e5d2da03a65a76b2d84676
#
_entry.id   4857cea7d9e5d2da03a65a76b2d84676
#
_cell.length_a   1.000
_cell.length_b   1.000
_cell.length_c   1.000
_cell.angle_alpha   90.00
_cell.angle_beta   90.00
_cell.angle_gamma   90.00
#
_symmetry.space_group_name_H-M   'P 1'
#
loop_
_entity.id
_entity.type
_entity.pdbx_description
1 polymer ?
#
loop_
_entity_poly.entity_id
_entity_poly.type
_entity_poly.pdbx_seq_one_letter_code
_entity_poly.pdbx_strand_id
1 'polypeptide(L)'
;MNRKKILIIDDDPSFLEICSAILEESDYQVDTASSSKEGLEKLVSQRPDLLLLDIMMATMDEGLNFATSMRQSKDLSKIPIMIVSAQPDAEKGYQRSVDKEMDWISADMFMEKPINPQDLLHNVRLLIE
;
A
#
# COMPACT_ATOMS: atom_id res chain seq x y z
N MET A 1 -20.27 -11.58 9.88
CA MET A 1 -18.87 -11.99 9.86
C MET A 1 -17.98 -10.82 9.49
N ASN A 2 -16.91 -10.66 10.21
CA ASN A 2 -16.03 -9.52 10.02
C ASN A 2 -15.06 -9.78 8.87
N ARG A 3 -15.27 -9.04 7.79
CA ARG A 3 -14.30 -9.05 6.70
C ARG A 3 -13.07 -8.23 7.09
N LYS A 4 -11.90 -8.69 6.67
CA LYS A 4 -10.70 -7.88 6.84
C LYS A 4 -10.78 -6.66 5.94
N LYS A 5 -10.31 -5.53 6.46
CA LYS A 5 -10.37 -4.25 5.75
C LYS A 5 -9.01 -3.91 5.15
N ILE A 6 -9.03 -3.51 3.90
CA ILE A 6 -7.82 -3.11 3.18
C ILE A 6 -8.03 -1.70 2.64
N LEU A 7 -7.08 -0.83 2.91
CA LEU A 7 -7.08 0.51 2.32
C LEU A 7 -5.98 0.57 1.26
N ILE A 8 -6.34 1.07 0.08
CA ILE A 8 -5.39 1.23 -1.03
C ILE A 8 -5.22 2.70 -1.31
N ILE A 9 -3.99 3.19 -1.25
CA ILE A 9 -3.67 4.59 -1.55
C ILE A 9 -2.80 4.64 -2.80
N ASP A 10 -3.34 5.21 -3.88
CA ASP A 10 -2.67 5.32 -5.17
C ASP A 10 -3.37 6.40 -5.97
N ASP A 11 -2.62 7.21 -6.71
CA ASP A 11 -3.22 8.27 -7.52
C ASP A 11 -3.68 7.79 -8.91
N ASP A 12 -3.48 6.53 -9.23
CA ASP A 12 -3.93 5.93 -10.49
C ASP A 12 -5.31 5.28 -10.31
N PRO A 13 -6.38 5.87 -10.86
CA PRO A 13 -7.73 5.31 -10.69
C PRO A 13 -7.87 3.90 -11.26
N SER A 14 -7.18 3.60 -12.34
CA SER A 14 -7.23 2.25 -12.93
C SER A 14 -6.67 1.21 -12.00
N PHE A 15 -5.56 1.52 -11.34
CA PHE A 15 -4.95 0.61 -10.37
C PHE A 15 -5.87 0.38 -9.17
N LEU A 16 -6.47 1.46 -8.66
CA LEU A 16 -7.40 1.35 -7.54
C LEU A 16 -8.58 0.44 -7.89
N GLU A 17 -9.14 0.62 -9.09
CA GLU A 17 -10.28 -0.17 -9.53
C GLU A 17 -9.93 -1.65 -9.69
N ILE A 18 -8.79 -1.93 -10.32
CA ILE A 18 -8.36 -3.31 -10.56
C ILE A 18 -8.08 -4.03 -9.24
N CYS A 19 -7.33 -3.41 -8.36
CA CYS A 19 -6.99 -4.02 -7.07
C CYS A 19 -8.21 -4.20 -6.19
N SER A 20 -9.11 -3.22 -6.19
CA SER A 20 -10.36 -3.33 -5.42
C SER A 20 -11.18 -4.53 -5.89
N ALA A 21 -11.32 -4.71 -7.20
CA ALA A 21 -12.08 -5.82 -7.75
C ALA A 21 -11.48 -7.16 -7.34
N ILE A 22 -10.17 -7.29 -7.43
CA ILE A 22 -9.48 -8.52 -7.07
C ILE A 22 -9.70 -8.86 -5.60
N LEU A 23 -9.54 -7.89 -4.72
CA LEU A 23 -9.62 -8.12 -3.29
C LEU A 23 -11.06 -8.31 -2.83
N GLU A 24 -12.00 -7.55 -3.37
CA GLU A 24 -13.41 -7.72 -3.02
C GLU A 24 -13.94 -9.09 -3.44
N GLU A 25 -13.47 -9.60 -4.56
CA GLU A 25 -13.84 -10.93 -5.02
C GLU A 25 -13.38 -12.01 -4.03
N SER A 26 -12.33 -11.74 -3.28
CA SER A 26 -11.81 -12.66 -2.26
C SER A 26 -12.34 -12.35 -0.86
N ASP A 27 -13.43 -11.61 -0.77
CA ASP A 27 -14.15 -11.35 0.47
C ASP A 27 -13.47 -10.34 1.41
N TYR A 28 -12.59 -9.50 0.89
CA TYR A 28 -12.05 -8.39 1.67
C TYR A 28 -12.94 -7.16 1.50
N GLN A 29 -13.00 -6.35 2.54
CA GLN A 29 -13.64 -5.04 2.45
C GLN A 29 -12.58 -4.04 2.03
N VAL A 30 -12.79 -3.33 0.91
CA VAL A 30 -11.77 -2.47 0.34
C VAL A 30 -12.26 -1.02 0.30
N ASP A 31 -11.38 -0.12 0.71
CA ASP A 31 -11.58 1.30 0.49
C ASP A 31 -10.36 1.85 -0.24
N THR A 32 -10.52 2.97 -0.91
CA THR A 32 -9.46 3.56 -1.71
C THR A 32 -9.29 5.03 -1.40
N ALA A 33 -8.09 5.53 -1.63
CA ALA A 33 -7.78 6.94 -1.53
C ALA A 33 -6.83 7.31 -2.66
N SER A 34 -7.01 8.48 -3.24
CA SER A 34 -6.20 8.93 -4.36
C SER A 34 -5.11 9.92 -3.97
N SER A 35 -5.01 10.23 -2.70
CA SER A 35 -3.98 11.13 -2.18
C SER A 35 -3.59 10.72 -0.76
N SER A 36 -2.45 11.20 -0.31
CA SER A 36 -2.00 10.94 1.05
C SER A 36 -2.93 11.58 2.08
N LYS A 37 -3.47 12.74 1.78
CA LYS A 37 -4.40 13.42 2.68
C LYS A 37 -5.68 12.58 2.88
N GLU A 38 -6.29 12.16 1.80
CA GLU A 38 -7.48 11.31 1.86
C GLU A 38 -7.17 10.00 2.54
N GLY A 39 -6.01 9.42 2.23
CA GLY A 39 -5.57 8.17 2.82
C GLY A 39 -5.41 8.27 4.32
N LEU A 40 -4.80 9.35 4.81
CA LEU A 40 -4.62 9.55 6.24
C LEU A 40 -5.96 9.67 6.96
N GLU A 41 -6.89 10.42 6.39
CA GLU A 41 -8.22 10.56 6.95
C GLU A 41 -8.91 9.21 7.11
N LYS A 42 -8.80 8.37 6.08
CA LYS A 42 -9.41 7.03 6.11
C LYS A 42 -8.69 6.08 7.06
N LEU A 43 -7.37 6.18 7.15
CA LEU A 43 -6.60 5.38 8.12
C LEU A 43 -7.07 5.66 9.54
N VAL A 44 -7.23 6.93 9.88
CA VAL A 44 -7.63 7.32 11.22
C VAL A 44 -9.06 6.91 11.52
N SER A 45 -9.96 7.10 10.56
CA SER A 45 -11.38 6.83 10.77
C SER A 45 -11.75 5.36 10.70
N GLN A 46 -11.08 4.57 9.86
CA GLN A 46 -11.46 3.19 9.60
C GLN A 46 -10.52 2.16 10.18
N ARG A 47 -9.26 2.50 10.39
CA ARG A 47 -8.22 1.61 10.92
C ARG A 47 -8.22 0.26 10.21
N PRO A 48 -7.79 0.23 8.95
CA PRO A 48 -7.80 -1.01 8.17
C PRO A 48 -6.83 -2.05 8.74
N ASP A 49 -7.01 -3.28 8.33
CA ASP A 49 -6.12 -4.37 8.71
C ASP A 49 -4.86 -4.41 7.86
N LEU A 50 -4.87 -3.76 6.70
CA LEU A 50 -3.72 -3.70 5.79
C LEU A 50 -3.79 -2.41 4.98
N LEU A 51 -2.64 -1.82 4.76
CA LEU A 51 -2.49 -0.67 3.87
C LEU A 51 -1.65 -1.06 2.65
N LEU A 52 -2.21 -0.87 1.45
CA LEU A 52 -1.45 -0.90 0.21
C LEU A 52 -1.13 0.53 -0.15
N LEU A 53 0.15 0.85 -0.26
CA LEU A 53 0.59 2.22 -0.48
C LEU A 53 1.50 2.31 -1.71
N ASP A 54 1.09 3.13 -2.69
CA ASP A 54 1.95 3.48 -3.80
C ASP A 54 2.91 4.59 -3.36
N ILE A 55 4.21 4.31 -3.39
CA ILE A 55 5.20 5.31 -2.98
C ILE A 55 5.50 6.34 -4.05
N MET A 56 4.98 6.12 -5.27
CA MET A 56 5.25 7.00 -6.39
C MET A 56 4.11 8.00 -6.66
N MET A 57 3.24 8.23 -5.67
CA MET A 57 2.18 9.23 -5.80
C MET A 57 2.79 10.61 -5.95
N ALA A 58 2.24 11.42 -6.83
CA ALA A 58 2.71 12.77 -7.14
C ALA A 58 4.25 12.87 -7.14
N THR A 59 4.88 12.55 -6.02
CA THR A 59 6.33 12.42 -5.87
C THR A 59 6.64 11.20 -5.00
N MET A 60 7.84 10.64 -5.17
CA MET A 60 8.31 9.55 -4.32
C MET A 60 8.33 9.96 -2.85
N ASP A 61 8.71 11.21 -2.59
CA ASP A 61 8.80 11.74 -1.23
C ASP A 61 7.46 11.71 -0.51
N GLU A 62 6.37 11.96 -1.21
CA GLU A 62 5.04 11.97 -0.60
C GLU A 62 4.70 10.61 0.01
N GLY A 63 4.90 9.53 -0.75
CA GLY A 63 4.60 8.19 -0.25
C GLY A 63 5.51 7.79 0.90
N LEU A 64 6.80 8.09 0.80
CA LEU A 64 7.76 7.75 1.84
C LEU A 64 7.50 8.53 3.13
N ASN A 65 7.19 9.82 3.01
CA ASN A 65 6.86 10.64 4.18
C ASN A 65 5.60 10.14 4.85
N PHE A 66 4.62 9.73 4.07
CA PHE A 66 3.38 9.18 4.59
C PHE A 66 3.65 7.92 5.42
N ALA A 67 4.42 6.99 4.87
CA ALA A 67 4.73 5.74 5.56
C ALA A 67 5.52 6.00 6.84
N THR A 68 6.48 6.92 6.80
CA THR A 68 7.27 7.27 7.98
C THR A 68 6.39 7.88 9.07
N SER A 69 5.51 8.80 8.70
CA SER A 69 4.58 9.41 9.65
C SER A 69 3.69 8.37 10.30
N MET A 70 3.23 7.42 9.52
CA MET A 70 2.38 6.33 10.00
C MET A 70 3.10 5.48 11.05
N ARG A 71 4.38 5.18 10.83
CA ARG A 71 5.17 4.39 11.78
C ARG A 71 5.44 5.12 13.08
N GLN A 72 5.40 6.44 13.08
CA GLN A 72 5.58 7.26 14.28
C GLN A 72 4.30 7.39 15.12
N SER A 73 3.16 7.02 14.56
CA SER A 73 1.89 7.08 15.26
C SER A 73 1.68 5.81 16.08
N LYS A 74 1.36 5.93 17.35
CA LYS A 74 1.09 4.77 18.21
C LYS A 74 -0.10 3.97 17.70
N ASP A 75 -1.12 4.65 17.21
CA ASP A 75 -2.36 4.01 16.76
C ASP A 75 -2.19 3.31 15.42
N LEU A 76 -1.38 3.87 14.54
CA LEU A 76 -1.26 3.38 13.17
C LEU A 76 -0.03 2.50 12.94
N SER A 77 0.92 2.50 13.87
CA SER A 77 2.19 1.80 13.67
C SER A 77 2.06 0.29 13.54
N LYS A 78 0.96 -0.27 14.02
CA LYS A 78 0.74 -1.71 13.98
C LYS A 78 0.07 -2.20 12.70
N ILE A 79 -0.41 -1.28 11.86
CA ILE A 79 -1.05 -1.66 10.61
C ILE A 79 0.03 -2.10 9.62
N PRO A 80 -0.06 -3.34 9.08
CA PRO A 80 0.91 -3.78 8.08
C PRO A 80 0.86 -2.90 6.84
N ILE A 81 2.02 -2.65 6.27
CA ILE A 81 2.14 -1.84 5.05
C ILE A 81 2.74 -2.69 3.94
N MET A 82 2.01 -2.78 2.82
CA MET A 82 2.51 -3.33 1.58
C MET A 82 2.78 -2.18 0.63
N ILE A 83 4.03 -1.98 0.26
CA ILE A 83 4.38 -0.94 -0.68
C ILE A 83 4.29 -1.50 -2.10
N VAL A 84 3.62 -0.75 -2.95
CA VAL A 84 3.47 -1.09 -4.36
C VAL A 84 4.01 0.05 -5.18
N SER A 85 4.86 -0.24 -6.16
CA SER A 85 5.42 0.81 -7.00
C SER A 85 5.49 0.37 -8.45
N ALA A 86 5.55 1.34 -9.35
CA ALA A 86 5.78 1.07 -10.75
C ALA A 86 7.13 0.36 -10.91
N GLN A 87 7.21 -0.52 -11.91
CA GLN A 87 8.44 -1.23 -12.19
C GLN A 87 9.55 -0.22 -12.46
N PRO A 88 10.66 -0.30 -11.73
CA PRO A 88 11.72 0.69 -11.88
C PRO A 88 12.37 0.59 -13.26
N ASP A 89 12.76 1.74 -13.77
CA ASP A 89 13.55 1.81 -14.98
C ASP A 89 14.97 1.38 -14.65
N ALA A 90 15.40 0.26 -15.20
CA ALA A 90 16.71 -0.30 -14.92
C ALA A 90 17.85 0.69 -15.24
N GLU A 91 17.63 1.57 -16.20
CA GLU A 91 18.64 2.55 -16.58
C GLU A 91 18.86 3.63 -15.52
N LYS A 92 17.89 3.85 -14.66
CA LYS A 92 17.95 4.91 -13.65
C LYS A 92 18.31 4.44 -12.26
N GLY A 93 18.53 3.15 -12.08
CA GLY A 93 18.92 2.61 -10.79
C GLY A 93 17.88 2.80 -9.69
N TYR A 94 16.66 2.99 -10.06
CA TYR A 94 15.55 3.28 -9.16
C TYR A 94 15.33 2.19 -8.13
N GLN A 95 15.57 0.98 -8.51
CA GLN A 95 15.32 -0.19 -7.67
C GLN A 95 16.13 -0.18 -6.37
N ARG A 96 17.38 0.24 -6.44
CA ARG A 96 18.24 0.31 -5.27
C ARG A 96 17.76 1.35 -4.26
N SER A 97 17.27 2.48 -4.77
CA SER A 97 16.76 3.53 -3.91
C SER A 97 15.50 3.08 -3.19
N VAL A 98 14.62 2.40 -3.90
CA VAL A 98 13.37 1.89 -3.34
C VAL A 98 13.65 0.85 -2.26
N ASP A 99 14.57 -0.07 -2.51
CA ASP A 99 14.91 -1.10 -1.53
C ASP A 99 15.47 -0.50 -0.24
N LYS A 100 16.34 0.49 -0.37
CA LYS A 100 16.91 1.17 0.80
C LYS A 100 15.84 1.93 1.58
N GLU A 101 14.94 2.57 0.87
CA GLU A 101 13.87 3.33 1.51
C GLU A 101 12.88 2.39 2.19
N MET A 102 12.64 1.22 1.63
CA MET A 102 11.79 0.22 2.26
C MET A 102 12.35 -0.26 3.59
N ASP A 103 13.65 -0.55 3.63
CA ASP A 103 14.30 -0.93 4.88
C ASP A 103 14.15 0.16 5.93
N TRP A 104 14.26 1.39 5.50
CA TRP A 104 14.21 2.55 6.38
C TRP A 104 12.82 2.79 6.95
N ILE A 105 11.77 2.61 6.15
CA ILE A 105 10.40 2.83 6.62
C ILE A 105 9.78 1.60 7.26
N SER A 106 10.49 0.50 7.27
CA SER A 106 10.05 -0.76 7.89
C SER A 106 8.73 -1.27 7.31
N ALA A 107 8.59 -1.21 5.99
CA ALA A 107 7.44 -1.80 5.33
C ALA A 107 7.47 -3.31 5.48
N ASP A 108 6.29 -3.92 5.58
CA ASP A 108 6.19 -5.35 5.79
C ASP A 108 6.34 -6.15 4.51
N MET A 109 6.01 -5.55 3.37
CA MET A 109 6.12 -6.22 2.09
C MET A 109 6.23 -5.21 0.96
N PHE A 110 6.81 -5.63 -0.15
CA PHE A 110 6.98 -4.81 -1.34
C PHE A 110 6.52 -5.59 -2.56
N MET A 111 5.78 -4.93 -3.45
CA MET A 111 5.39 -5.49 -4.74
C MET A 111 5.64 -4.49 -5.85
N GLU A 112 6.00 -4.99 -7.02
CA GLU A 112 6.18 -4.16 -8.21
C GLU A 112 4.97 -4.27 -9.13
N LYS A 113 4.64 -3.16 -9.79
CA LYS A 113 3.63 -3.16 -10.85
C LYS A 113 4.24 -3.68 -12.15
N PRO A 114 3.50 -4.36 -13.01
CA PRO A 114 2.09 -4.71 -12.88
C PRO A 114 1.88 -5.86 -11.89
N ILE A 115 0.76 -5.83 -11.19
CA ILE A 115 0.49 -6.81 -10.14
C ILE A 115 -0.20 -8.03 -10.71
N ASN A 116 0.32 -9.20 -10.37
CA ASN A 116 -0.34 -10.46 -10.64
C ASN A 116 -1.40 -10.69 -9.57
N PRO A 117 -2.68 -10.93 -9.94
CA PRO A 117 -3.74 -11.10 -8.93
C PRO A 117 -3.47 -12.21 -7.91
N GLN A 118 -2.90 -13.33 -8.34
CA GLN A 118 -2.62 -14.43 -7.44
C GLN A 118 -1.52 -14.07 -6.44
N ASP A 119 -0.49 -13.37 -6.91
CA ASP A 119 0.57 -12.92 -6.01
C ASP A 119 0.06 -11.89 -5.01
N LEU A 120 -0.81 -10.98 -5.46
CA LEU A 120 -1.41 -10.01 -4.57
C LEU A 120 -2.20 -10.69 -3.46
N LEU A 121 -3.06 -11.63 -3.81
CA LEU A 121 -3.87 -12.35 -2.84
C LEU A 121 -3.03 -13.17 -1.87
N HIS A 122 -1.99 -13.83 -2.40
CA HIS A 122 -1.07 -14.61 -1.56
C HIS A 122 -0.38 -13.72 -0.53
N ASN A 123 0.13 -12.59 -0.97
CA ASN A 123 0.86 -11.67 -0.09
C ASN A 123 -0.06 -11.02 0.94
N VAL A 124 -1.28 -10.68 0.53
CA VAL A 124 -2.27 -10.13 1.46
C VAL A 124 -2.56 -11.15 2.57
N ARG A 125 -2.76 -12.41 2.21
CA ARG A 125 -3.01 -13.46 3.20
C ARG A 125 -1.85 -13.60 4.17
N LEU A 126 -0.63 -13.52 3.70
CA LEU A 126 0.54 -13.60 4.56
C LEU A 126 0.58 -12.49 5.60
N LEU A 127 0.07 -11.31 5.25
CA LEU A 127 0.14 -10.15 6.14
C LEU A 127 -1.02 -10.08 7.14
N ILE A 128 -2.20 -10.56 6.79
CA ILE A 128 -3.39 -10.34 7.63
C ILE A 128 -4.17 -11.62 7.98
N GLU A 129 -3.69 -12.76 7.53
CA GLU A 129 -4.27 -14.06 7.91
C GLU A 129 -3.21 -15.03 8.47
#